data_ee1f8f224e01bd465ac426e904f22a10
#
_entry.id   ee1f8f224e01bd465ac426e904f22a10
#
_cell.length_a   1.000
_cell.length_b   1.000
_cell.length_c   1.000
_cell.angle_alpha   90.00
_cell.angle_beta   90.00
_cell.angle_gamma   90.00
#
_symmetry.space_group_name_H-M   'P 1'
#
loop_
_entity.id
_entity.type
_entity.pdbx_description
1 polymer ?
#
loop_
_entity_poly.entity_id
_entity_poly.type
_entity_poly.pdbx_seq_one_letter_code
_entity_poly.pdbx_strand_id
1 'polypeptide(L)'
;DVLGLWFQANEGAKFWAKVLNDLRHRGVQDILIAVVDGLKGFPQAIEAAFPEAQVQTCIVHLLRHSMSFASYKDRKAVATALTAVYTALDVEAAEAALAEFEESDLAKRYPAIAPSWRRAWNEVIPFLDYPPEVRRLIYTTNAIEALNSKIRRAVRTRGHFPSDEAAAKLM
;
A
#
# COMPACT_ATOMS: atom_id res chain seq x y z
N ASP A 1 5.15 -0.68 -15.93
CA ASP A 1 5.26 -2.07 -16.44
C ASP A 1 4.97 -3.06 -15.31
N VAL A 2 4.42 -4.24 -15.65
CA VAL A 2 4.26 -5.35 -14.71
C VAL A 2 5.54 -6.16 -14.72
N LEU A 3 6.22 -6.25 -13.58
CA LEU A 3 7.52 -6.93 -13.46
C LEU A 3 7.37 -8.45 -13.31
N GLY A 4 6.25 -8.93 -12.79
CA GLY A 4 5.99 -10.35 -12.61
C GLY A 4 4.73 -10.63 -11.81
N LEU A 5 4.37 -11.91 -11.77
CA LEU A 5 3.32 -12.48 -10.94
C LEU A 5 3.92 -13.68 -10.23
N TRP A 6 3.84 -13.69 -8.91
CA TRP A 6 4.34 -14.77 -8.07
C TRP A 6 3.20 -15.31 -7.23
N PHE A 7 3.12 -16.62 -7.10
CA PHE A 7 2.06 -17.33 -6.39
C PHE A 7 2.65 -18.13 -5.25
N GLN A 8 2.06 -18.02 -4.09
CA GLN A 8 2.39 -18.87 -2.94
C GLN A 8 1.21 -18.89 -1.95
N ALA A 9 1.06 -20.01 -1.24
CA ALA A 9 0.01 -20.16 -0.24
C ALA A 9 0.17 -19.21 0.98
N ASN A 10 1.43 -18.81 1.29
CA ASN A 10 1.74 -17.90 2.40
C ASN A 10 2.73 -16.81 1.97
N GLU A 11 2.32 -15.56 2.10
CA GLU A 11 3.13 -14.37 1.79
C GLU A 11 3.96 -13.96 3.02
N GLY A 12 5.00 -14.74 3.33
CA GLY A 12 5.93 -14.44 4.42
C GLY A 12 7.25 -13.85 3.92
N ALA A 13 8.15 -13.50 4.86
CA ALA A 13 9.46 -12.91 4.54
C ALA A 13 10.28 -13.73 3.53
N LYS A 14 10.22 -15.06 3.59
CA LYS A 14 10.91 -15.97 2.64
C LYS A 14 10.36 -15.84 1.22
N PHE A 15 9.04 -15.67 1.07
CA PHE A 15 8.42 -15.46 -0.22
C PHE A 15 8.90 -14.13 -0.82
N TRP A 16 8.84 -13.06 -0.05
CA TRP A 16 9.27 -11.74 -0.51
C TRP A 16 10.76 -11.70 -0.84
N ALA A 17 11.61 -12.35 -0.05
CA ALA A 17 13.03 -12.50 -0.37
C ALA A 17 13.25 -13.21 -1.73
N LYS A 18 12.45 -14.25 -2.03
CA LYS A 18 12.50 -14.94 -3.33
C LYS A 18 12.10 -14.01 -4.48
N VAL A 19 11.02 -13.24 -4.32
CA VAL A 19 10.56 -12.26 -5.32
C VAL A 19 11.64 -11.21 -5.61
N LEU A 20 12.22 -10.62 -4.57
CA LEU A 20 13.24 -9.59 -4.71
C LEU A 20 14.54 -10.12 -5.31
N ASN A 21 14.96 -11.34 -4.94
CA ASN A 21 16.10 -12.00 -5.55
C ASN A 21 15.86 -12.32 -7.03
N ASP A 22 14.65 -12.72 -7.41
CA ASP A 22 14.28 -12.92 -8.81
C ASP A 22 14.42 -11.63 -9.61
N LEU A 23 13.93 -10.50 -9.08
CA LEU A 23 14.11 -9.20 -9.70
C LEU A 23 15.58 -8.82 -9.88
N ARG A 24 16.43 -9.08 -8.86
CA ARG A 24 17.90 -8.86 -8.96
C ARG A 24 18.53 -9.73 -10.03
N HIS A 25 18.22 -11.01 -10.09
CA HIS A 25 18.72 -11.92 -11.13
C HIS A 25 18.28 -11.49 -12.53
N ARG A 26 17.13 -10.84 -12.65
CA ARG A 26 16.63 -10.28 -13.92
C ARG A 26 17.22 -8.91 -14.27
N GLY A 27 18.16 -8.42 -13.46
CA GLY A 27 18.95 -7.22 -13.75
C GLY A 27 18.45 -5.94 -13.05
N VAL A 28 17.51 -6.02 -12.11
CA VAL A 28 17.15 -4.86 -11.26
C VAL A 28 18.31 -4.62 -10.29
N GLN A 29 19.04 -3.54 -10.49
CA GLN A 29 20.21 -3.20 -9.67
C GLN A 29 19.84 -2.38 -8.45
N ASP A 30 18.83 -1.52 -8.58
CA ASP A 30 18.37 -0.64 -7.51
C ASP A 30 16.86 -0.40 -7.58
N ILE A 31 16.27 -0.04 -6.43
CA ILE A 31 14.88 0.40 -6.28
C ILE A 31 14.90 1.71 -5.50
N LEU A 32 14.47 2.80 -6.11
CA LEU A 32 14.41 4.09 -5.45
C LEU A 32 13.33 4.12 -4.36
N ILE A 33 12.11 3.72 -4.71
CA ILE A 33 10.95 3.70 -3.79
C ILE A 33 10.20 2.39 -3.97
N ALA A 34 9.94 1.70 -2.87
CA ALA A 34 9.10 0.51 -2.83
C ALA A 34 7.80 0.81 -2.08
N VAL A 35 6.68 0.80 -2.79
CA VAL A 35 5.36 1.04 -2.19
C VAL A 35 4.73 -0.30 -1.83
N VAL A 36 4.48 -0.53 -0.54
CA VAL A 36 3.99 -1.80 0.00
C VAL A 36 2.65 -1.63 0.72
N ASP A 37 1.86 -2.69 0.78
CA ASP A 37 0.53 -2.67 1.39
C ASP A 37 0.50 -3.08 2.88
N GLY A 38 1.66 -3.04 3.54
CA GLY A 38 1.80 -3.34 4.97
C GLY A 38 1.88 -4.84 5.29
N LEU A 39 2.19 -5.69 4.31
CA LEU A 39 2.40 -7.12 4.51
C LEU A 39 3.64 -7.39 5.37
N LYS A 40 3.47 -8.22 6.40
CA LYS A 40 4.54 -8.56 7.34
C LYS A 40 5.72 -9.22 6.63
N GLY A 41 6.94 -8.74 6.94
CA GLY A 41 8.18 -9.29 6.40
C GLY A 41 8.55 -8.76 5.01
N PHE A 42 7.69 -7.99 4.34
CA PHE A 42 8.01 -7.39 3.05
C PHE A 42 9.01 -6.22 3.18
N PRO A 43 8.82 -5.25 4.09
CA PRO A 43 9.80 -4.19 4.32
C PRO A 43 11.20 -4.73 4.62
N GLN A 44 11.31 -5.70 5.52
CA GLN A 44 12.59 -6.31 5.88
C GLN A 44 13.25 -7.06 4.72
N ALA A 45 12.45 -7.70 3.86
CA ALA A 45 12.97 -8.35 2.66
C ALA A 45 13.50 -7.32 1.64
N ILE A 46 12.84 -6.15 1.52
CA ILE A 46 13.29 -5.05 0.67
C ILE A 46 14.62 -4.50 1.19
N GLU A 47 14.69 -4.16 2.47
CA GLU A 47 15.93 -3.69 3.12
C GLU A 47 17.11 -4.63 2.90
N ALA A 48 16.87 -5.95 3.03
CA ALA A 48 17.92 -6.95 2.83
C ALA A 48 18.37 -7.07 1.38
N ALA A 49 17.47 -6.92 0.41
CA ALA A 49 17.78 -7.06 -1.01
C ALA A 49 18.23 -5.74 -1.66
N PHE A 50 17.65 -4.63 -1.27
CA PHE A 50 17.88 -3.28 -1.78
C PHE A 50 17.99 -2.29 -0.62
N PRO A 51 19.17 -2.20 0.04
CA PRO A 51 19.34 -1.39 1.27
C PRO A 51 19.05 0.10 1.09
N GLU A 52 19.26 0.63 -0.12
CA GLU A 52 19.03 2.04 -0.45
C GLU A 52 17.56 2.34 -0.81
N ALA A 53 16.73 1.30 -0.93
CA ALA A 53 15.32 1.48 -1.30
C ALA A 53 14.53 2.13 -0.16
N GLN A 54 13.85 3.23 -0.46
CA GLN A 54 12.91 3.83 0.48
C GLN A 54 11.61 3.03 0.49
N VAL A 55 11.27 2.47 1.65
CA VAL A 55 9.99 1.75 1.84
C VAL A 55 8.90 2.75 2.18
N GLN A 56 7.82 2.70 1.43
CA GLN A 56 6.65 3.56 1.57
C GLN A 56 5.38 2.73 1.76
N THR A 57 4.60 2.99 2.80
CA THR A 57 3.28 2.39 2.95
C THR A 57 2.32 2.89 1.87
N CYS A 58 1.55 1.99 1.28
CA CYS A 58 0.54 2.33 0.28
C CYS A 58 -0.61 3.12 0.93
N ILE A 59 -0.68 4.41 0.64
CA ILE A 59 -1.72 5.32 1.17
C ILE A 59 -3.13 4.83 0.82
N VAL A 60 -3.32 4.28 -0.38
CA VAL A 60 -4.63 3.76 -0.81
C VAL A 60 -5.09 2.58 0.04
N HIS A 61 -4.17 1.68 0.40
CA HIS A 61 -4.48 0.56 1.29
C HIS A 61 -4.75 1.03 2.73
N LEU A 62 -3.99 1.98 3.23
CA LEU A 62 -4.21 2.58 4.56
C LEU A 62 -5.57 3.29 4.64
N LEU A 63 -5.93 4.08 3.61
CA LEU A 63 -7.26 4.68 3.50
C LEU A 63 -8.37 3.62 3.44
N ARG A 64 -8.21 2.59 2.60
CA ARG A 64 -9.20 1.51 2.47
C ARG A 64 -9.38 0.76 3.78
N HIS A 65 -8.30 0.50 4.50
CA HIS A 65 -8.35 -0.06 5.84
C HIS A 65 -9.11 0.86 6.81
N SER A 66 -8.84 2.17 6.78
CA SER A 66 -9.59 3.16 7.57
C SER A 66 -11.09 3.14 7.25
N MET A 67 -11.46 3.01 5.97
CA MET A 67 -12.87 2.90 5.56
C MET A 67 -13.55 1.62 6.06
N SER A 68 -12.81 0.56 6.37
CA SER A 68 -13.38 -0.68 6.91
C SER A 68 -13.93 -0.49 8.32
N PHE A 69 -13.42 0.47 9.09
CA PHE A 69 -13.94 0.83 10.42
C PHE A 69 -15.15 1.76 10.36
N ALA A 70 -15.34 2.51 9.26
CA ALA A 70 -16.39 3.52 9.15
C ALA A 70 -17.68 2.96 8.56
N SER A 71 -18.83 3.42 9.09
CA SER A 71 -20.15 3.17 8.50
C SER A 71 -20.20 3.74 7.08
N TYR A 72 -21.02 3.16 6.22
CA TYR A 72 -21.13 3.57 4.82
C TYR A 72 -21.38 5.07 4.66
N LYS A 73 -22.26 5.65 5.49
CA LYS A 73 -22.63 7.08 5.44
C LYS A 73 -21.48 8.00 5.81
N ASP A 74 -20.57 7.56 6.69
CA ASP A 74 -19.49 8.40 7.21
C ASP A 74 -18.16 8.24 6.41
N ARG A 75 -18.08 7.23 5.52
CA ARG A 75 -16.86 6.95 4.74
C ARG A 75 -16.37 8.15 3.95
N LYS A 76 -17.27 8.91 3.33
CA LYS A 76 -16.90 10.10 2.57
C LYS A 76 -16.27 11.17 3.47
N ALA A 77 -16.86 11.42 4.63
CA ALA A 77 -16.34 12.40 5.58
C ALA A 77 -14.97 11.99 6.14
N VAL A 78 -14.81 10.71 6.52
CA VAL A 78 -13.52 10.15 6.96
C VAL A 78 -12.48 10.25 5.85
N ALA A 79 -12.82 9.87 4.61
CA ALA A 79 -11.91 9.97 3.48
C ALA A 79 -11.47 11.41 3.23
N THR A 80 -12.38 12.38 3.28
CA THR A 80 -12.07 13.79 3.11
C THR A 80 -11.11 14.30 4.19
N ALA A 81 -11.36 13.96 5.46
CA ALA A 81 -10.50 14.37 6.55
C ALA A 81 -9.09 13.77 6.44
N LEU A 82 -8.99 12.48 6.11
CA LEU A 82 -7.70 11.82 5.92
C LEU A 82 -6.97 12.26 4.65
N THR A 83 -7.69 12.76 3.65
CA THR A 83 -7.08 13.33 2.44
C THR A 83 -6.17 14.51 2.79
N ALA A 84 -6.55 15.35 3.75
CA ALA A 84 -5.74 16.47 4.21
C ALA A 84 -4.35 16.04 4.71
N VAL A 85 -4.25 14.85 5.31
CA VAL A 85 -2.99 14.31 5.84
C VAL A 85 -2.00 14.01 4.71
N TYR A 86 -2.41 13.23 3.70
CA TYR A 86 -1.47 12.79 2.64
C TYR A 86 -1.36 13.77 1.46
N THR A 87 -2.19 14.80 1.41
CA THR A 87 -2.04 15.89 0.43
C THR A 87 -1.39 17.15 1.04
N ALA A 88 -0.98 17.08 2.29
CA ALA A 88 -0.30 18.16 2.99
C ALA A 88 0.97 18.61 2.25
N LEU A 89 1.35 19.87 2.45
CA LEU A 89 2.52 20.45 1.80
C LEU A 89 3.82 19.76 2.28
N ASP A 90 3.91 19.52 3.57
CA ASP A 90 5.05 18.97 4.28
C ASP A 90 4.62 18.09 5.45
N VAL A 91 5.59 17.55 6.17
CA VAL A 91 5.37 16.67 7.33
C VAL A 91 4.67 17.40 8.48
N GLU A 92 4.99 18.67 8.72
CA GLU A 92 4.39 19.46 9.80
C GLU A 92 2.89 19.68 9.54
N ALA A 93 2.54 20.04 8.32
CA ALA A 93 1.14 20.20 7.90
C ALA A 93 0.37 18.87 7.93
N ALA A 94 1.02 17.76 7.57
CA ALA A 94 0.43 16.42 7.66
C ALA A 94 0.17 16.00 9.11
N GLU A 95 1.12 16.29 10.00
CA GLU A 95 0.99 16.05 11.45
C GLU A 95 -0.17 16.85 12.04
N ALA A 96 -0.27 18.13 11.70
CA ALA A 96 -1.36 19.00 12.13
C ALA A 96 -2.73 18.47 11.63
N ALA A 97 -2.82 18.04 10.37
CA ALA A 97 -4.04 17.48 9.80
C ALA A 97 -4.45 16.15 10.48
N LEU A 98 -3.49 15.30 10.83
CA LEU A 98 -3.78 14.08 11.57
C LEU A 98 -4.22 14.39 13.00
N ALA A 99 -3.60 15.34 13.69
CA ALA A 99 -3.98 15.79 15.02
C ALA A 99 -5.41 16.41 15.01
N GLU A 100 -5.74 17.20 13.99
CA GLU A 100 -7.11 17.73 13.83
C GLU A 100 -8.13 16.59 13.65
N PHE A 101 -7.79 15.57 12.87
CA PHE A 101 -8.63 14.39 12.73
C PHE A 101 -8.81 13.68 14.09
N GLU A 102 -7.75 13.53 14.89
CA GLU A 102 -7.79 12.87 16.22
C GLU A 102 -8.76 13.53 17.19
N GLU A 103 -8.88 14.86 17.15
CA GLU A 103 -9.81 15.63 18.00
C GLU A 103 -11.24 15.63 17.46
N SER A 104 -11.46 15.18 16.25
CA SER A 104 -12.77 15.22 15.57
C SER A 104 -13.78 14.23 16.17
N ASP A 105 -15.07 14.51 15.96
CA ASP A 105 -16.14 13.59 16.32
C ASP A 105 -16.09 12.28 15.50
N LEU A 106 -15.48 12.31 14.32
CA LEU A 106 -15.25 11.11 13.51
C LEU A 106 -14.23 10.19 14.19
N ALA A 107 -13.14 10.72 14.72
CA ALA A 107 -12.14 9.94 15.44
C ALA A 107 -12.72 9.35 16.75
N LYS A 108 -13.52 10.11 17.49
CA LYS A 108 -14.22 9.62 18.68
C LYS A 108 -15.18 8.46 18.34
N ARG A 109 -15.87 8.56 17.19
CA ARG A 109 -16.78 7.50 16.71
C ARG A 109 -16.05 6.29 16.16
N TYR A 110 -14.88 6.48 15.56
CA TYR A 110 -14.08 5.44 14.93
C TYR A 110 -12.64 5.41 15.49
N PRO A 111 -12.47 5.05 16.77
CA PRO A 111 -11.22 5.24 17.53
C PRO A 111 -10.04 4.38 17.01
N ALA A 112 -10.27 3.44 16.10
CA ALA A 112 -9.23 2.61 15.53
C ALA A 112 -8.49 3.29 14.36
N ILE A 113 -9.05 4.34 13.75
CA ILE A 113 -8.51 4.94 12.52
C ILE A 113 -7.21 5.69 12.81
N ALA A 114 -7.23 6.69 13.68
CA ALA A 114 -6.05 7.52 13.97
C ALA A 114 -4.86 6.70 14.50
N PRO A 115 -5.03 5.74 15.44
CA PRO A 115 -3.93 4.88 15.86
C PRO A 115 -3.34 4.03 14.73
N SER A 116 -4.12 3.68 13.70
CA SER A 116 -3.58 2.94 12.54
C SER A 116 -2.65 3.80 11.70
N TRP A 117 -2.95 5.09 11.53
CA TRP A 117 -2.10 6.07 10.86
C TRP A 117 -0.85 6.38 11.68
N ARG A 118 -0.98 6.53 13.00
CA ARG A 118 0.16 6.74 13.90
C ARG A 118 1.16 5.60 13.85
N ARG A 119 0.70 4.35 13.83
CA ARG A 119 1.58 3.18 13.70
C ARG A 119 2.33 3.13 12.38
N ALA A 120 1.69 3.55 11.30
CA ALA A 120 2.29 3.59 9.97
C ALA A 120 3.05 4.90 9.69
N TRP A 121 3.11 5.84 10.64
CA TRP A 121 3.54 7.21 10.41
C TRP A 121 4.92 7.30 9.75
N ASN A 122 5.91 6.61 10.29
CA ASN A 122 7.28 6.62 9.77
C ASN A 122 7.39 6.04 8.34
N GLU A 123 6.41 5.24 7.91
CA GLU A 123 6.34 4.65 6.58
C GLU A 123 5.37 5.43 5.66
N VAL A 124 4.61 6.39 6.22
CA VAL A 124 3.69 7.26 5.48
C VAL A 124 4.38 8.55 5.07
N ILE A 125 5.08 9.21 6.00
CA ILE A 125 5.62 10.56 5.79
C ILE A 125 6.74 10.67 4.75
N PRO A 126 7.58 9.64 4.46
CA PRO A 126 8.73 9.83 3.56
C PRO A 126 8.34 10.32 2.16
N PHE A 127 7.13 10.03 1.68
CA PHE A 127 6.72 10.50 0.36
C PHE A 127 6.48 12.02 0.31
N LEU A 128 6.28 12.68 1.44
CA LEU A 128 6.11 14.13 1.54
C LEU A 128 7.38 14.91 1.18
N ASP A 129 8.55 14.25 1.21
CA ASP A 129 9.82 14.84 0.79
C ASP A 129 9.95 14.95 -0.74
N TYR A 130 9.06 14.25 -1.49
CA TYR A 130 9.09 14.29 -2.95
C TYR A 130 8.24 15.42 -3.54
N PRO A 131 8.57 15.87 -4.75
CA PRO A 131 7.75 16.82 -5.50
C PRO A 131 6.30 16.29 -5.72
N PRO A 132 5.30 17.17 -5.83
CA PRO A 132 3.89 16.77 -5.97
C PRO A 132 3.61 15.78 -7.10
N GLU A 133 4.37 15.86 -8.20
CA GLU A 133 4.25 14.97 -9.36
C GLU A 133 4.65 13.53 -8.99
N VAL A 134 5.73 13.37 -8.23
CA VAL A 134 6.20 12.07 -7.72
C VAL A 134 5.24 11.53 -6.68
N ARG A 135 4.79 12.36 -5.73
CA ARG A 135 3.78 11.96 -4.74
C ARG A 135 2.52 11.40 -5.40
N ARG A 136 2.07 12.06 -6.48
CA ARG A 136 0.91 11.61 -7.25
C ARG A 136 1.08 10.20 -7.81
N LEU A 137 2.26 9.84 -8.27
CA LEU A 137 2.54 8.48 -8.73
C LEU A 137 2.47 7.47 -7.58
N ILE A 138 2.93 7.83 -6.38
CA ILE A 138 2.97 6.95 -5.20
C ILE A 138 1.56 6.64 -4.70
N TYR A 139 0.65 7.62 -4.62
CA TYR A 139 -0.70 7.40 -4.12
C TYR A 139 -1.78 7.19 -5.19
N THR A 140 -1.43 7.22 -6.48
CA THR A 140 -2.35 6.83 -7.56
C THR A 140 -2.03 5.41 -8.03
N THR A 141 -2.62 4.42 -7.39
CA THR A 141 -2.42 2.99 -7.74
C THR A 141 -3.39 2.50 -8.81
N ASN A 142 -3.97 3.40 -9.60
CA ASN A 142 -5.00 3.06 -10.60
C ASN A 142 -4.59 1.93 -11.54
N ALA A 143 -3.32 1.86 -11.96
CA ALA A 143 -2.82 0.81 -12.84
C ALA A 143 -2.79 -0.56 -12.15
N ILE A 144 -2.28 -0.62 -10.90
CA ILE A 144 -2.21 -1.85 -10.10
C ILE A 144 -3.63 -2.31 -9.73
N GLU A 145 -4.51 -1.38 -9.32
CA GLU A 145 -5.90 -1.69 -8.99
C GLU A 145 -6.69 -2.16 -10.21
N ALA A 146 -6.49 -1.55 -11.37
CA ALA A 146 -7.11 -1.99 -12.62
C ALA A 146 -6.66 -3.41 -12.99
N LEU A 147 -5.35 -3.71 -12.86
CA LEU A 147 -4.81 -5.05 -13.06
C LEU A 147 -5.41 -6.04 -12.07
N ASN A 148 -5.37 -5.75 -10.77
CA ASN A 148 -5.94 -6.59 -9.73
C ASN A 148 -7.44 -6.84 -9.94
N SER A 149 -8.19 -5.84 -10.39
CA SER A 149 -9.61 -5.98 -10.70
C SER A 149 -9.86 -6.94 -11.87
N LYS A 150 -9.03 -6.86 -12.91
CA LYS A 150 -9.07 -7.79 -14.06
C LYS A 150 -8.74 -9.22 -13.63
N ILE A 151 -7.66 -9.40 -12.86
CA ILE A 151 -7.24 -10.70 -12.33
C ILE A 151 -8.36 -11.30 -11.46
N ARG A 152 -8.89 -10.55 -10.49
CA ARG A 152 -9.98 -11.01 -9.63
C ARG A 152 -11.23 -11.39 -10.42
N ARG A 153 -11.57 -10.67 -11.49
CA ARG A 153 -12.68 -11.00 -12.37
C ARG A 153 -12.43 -12.34 -13.07
N ALA A 154 -11.26 -12.53 -13.68
CA ALA A 154 -10.88 -13.76 -14.34
C ALA A 154 -10.92 -14.96 -13.37
N VAL A 155 -10.37 -14.82 -12.17
CA VAL A 155 -10.39 -15.85 -11.12
C VAL A 155 -11.83 -16.20 -10.71
N ARG A 156 -12.69 -15.20 -10.46
CA ARG A 156 -14.09 -15.43 -10.09
C ARG A 156 -14.87 -16.16 -11.17
N THR A 157 -14.65 -15.81 -12.44
CA THR A 157 -15.33 -16.45 -13.57
C THR A 157 -14.97 -17.93 -13.70
N ARG A 158 -13.73 -18.29 -13.34
CA ARG A 158 -13.25 -19.68 -13.42
C ARG A 158 -13.54 -20.51 -12.17
N GLY A 159 -13.68 -19.87 -11.02
CA GLY A 159 -14.10 -20.44 -9.74
C GLY A 159 -13.04 -21.28 -9.03
N HIS A 160 -12.36 -22.20 -9.72
CA HIS A 160 -11.35 -23.10 -9.12
C HIS A 160 -10.17 -23.33 -10.06
N PHE A 161 -8.96 -23.37 -9.48
CA PHE A 161 -7.73 -23.76 -10.17
C PHE A 161 -7.16 -25.01 -9.53
N PRO A 162 -6.89 -26.07 -10.33
CA PRO A 162 -6.35 -27.33 -9.78
C PRO A 162 -4.87 -27.22 -9.35
N SER A 163 -4.12 -26.23 -9.85
CA SER A 163 -2.73 -25.97 -9.50
C SER A 163 -2.34 -24.50 -9.71
N ASP A 164 -1.20 -24.10 -9.14
CA ASP A 164 -0.63 -22.77 -9.33
C ASP A 164 -0.24 -22.51 -10.79
N GLU A 165 0.21 -23.54 -11.52
CA GLU A 165 0.50 -23.44 -12.96
C GLU A 165 -0.76 -23.20 -13.79
N ALA A 166 -1.89 -23.80 -13.39
CA ALA A 166 -3.18 -23.57 -14.06
C ALA A 166 -3.67 -22.13 -13.82
N ALA A 167 -3.39 -21.55 -12.65
CA ALA A 167 -3.67 -20.16 -12.36
C ALA A 167 -2.75 -19.22 -13.16
N ALA A 168 -1.45 -19.53 -13.24
CA ALA A 168 -0.47 -18.73 -13.99
C ALA A 168 -0.77 -18.67 -15.49
N LYS A 169 -1.31 -19.74 -16.09
CA LYS A 169 -1.69 -19.77 -17.52
C LYS A 169 -2.90 -18.89 -17.86
N LEU A 170 -3.70 -18.50 -16.88
CA LEU A 170 -4.87 -17.62 -17.10
C LEU A 170 -4.46 -16.13 -17.04
N MET A 171 -3.39 -15.80 -16.39
CA MET A 171 -2.92 -14.43 -16.13
C MET A 171 -1.83 -13.98 -17.10
#